data_b966541b0090c7efbd1fc99b95b1ee2f
#
_entry.id   b966541b0090c7efbd1fc99b95b1ee2f
#
_cell.length_a   1.000
_cell.length_b   1.000
_cell.length_c   1.000
_cell.angle_alpha   90.00
_cell.angle_beta   90.00
_cell.angle_gamma   90.00
#
_symmetry.space_group_name_H-M   'P 1'
#
loop_
_entity.id
_entity.type
_entity.pdbx_description
1 polymer ?
#
loop_
_entity_poly.entity_id
_entity_poly.type
_entity_poly.pdbx_seq_one_letter_code
_entity_poly.pdbx_strand_id
1 'polypeptide(L)'
;MLFPSPPTTAGYTVEDWLKLPTTGERIELIDGSFIASPMPAYVHAIATSRLVGALDDALPRSLEVVAAGNVAVGDDGLIPDIVIGHAEAMLKGPVALSASDVVCVAEVVSPGKVNRDRDYTIKPPKYAAAGIPVFIRVDLEGGDAPRVEIFNLGEQGYELVAEAKAGTVLTLDQPFPVSFDPAVLTGPRSR
;
A
#
# COMPACT_ATOMS: atom_id res chain seq x y z
N MET A 1 19.24 -8.30 10.48
CA MET A 1 18.90 -8.42 11.92
C MET A 1 18.46 -9.86 12.19
N LEU A 2 18.93 -10.51 13.28
CA LEU A 2 18.42 -11.82 13.70
C LEU A 2 17.26 -11.55 14.66
N PHE A 3 16.07 -11.95 14.26
CA PHE A 3 14.92 -11.91 15.16
C PHE A 3 15.05 -13.03 16.21
N PRO A 4 14.60 -12.81 17.46
CA PRO A 4 14.49 -13.89 18.43
C PRO A 4 13.56 -14.98 17.87
N SER A 5 13.66 -16.21 18.36
CA SER A 5 12.71 -17.26 17.98
C SER A 5 11.28 -16.83 18.35
N PRO A 6 10.28 -17.17 17.52
CA PRO A 6 8.91 -16.81 17.83
C PRO A 6 8.46 -17.41 19.16
N PRO A 7 7.63 -16.69 19.93
CA PRO A 7 7.25 -17.12 21.27
C PRO A 7 6.33 -18.34 21.30
N THR A 8 5.74 -18.68 20.15
CA THR A 8 4.81 -19.81 20.01
C THR A 8 5.10 -20.60 18.74
N THR A 9 4.56 -21.82 18.63
CA THR A 9 4.59 -22.63 17.40
C THR A 9 3.75 -22.01 16.27
N ALA A 10 2.83 -21.07 16.59
CA ALA A 10 2.04 -20.34 15.63
C ALA A 10 2.76 -19.13 15.01
N GLY A 11 4.00 -18.82 15.45
CA GLY A 11 4.79 -17.69 14.96
C GLY A 11 4.66 -16.45 15.83
N TYR A 12 5.01 -15.29 15.23
CA TYR A 12 4.86 -13.97 15.84
C TYR A 12 3.43 -13.44 15.69
N THR A 13 3.05 -12.52 16.57
CA THR A 13 1.76 -11.84 16.59
C THR A 13 1.88 -10.37 16.19
N VAL A 14 0.76 -9.72 15.89
CA VAL A 14 0.71 -8.26 15.66
C VAL A 14 1.24 -7.51 16.89
N GLU A 15 0.99 -7.99 18.11
CA GLU A 15 1.52 -7.39 19.33
C GLU A 15 3.06 -7.47 19.38
N ASP A 16 3.65 -8.58 18.93
CA ASP A 16 5.11 -8.71 18.84
C ASP A 16 5.68 -7.75 17.78
N TRP A 17 4.99 -7.61 16.63
CA TRP A 17 5.37 -6.69 15.58
C TRP A 17 5.35 -5.23 16.03
N LEU A 18 4.32 -4.81 16.75
CA LEU A 18 4.20 -3.46 17.31
C LEU A 18 5.27 -3.12 18.36
N LYS A 19 5.87 -4.13 18.98
CA LYS A 19 6.97 -3.99 19.96
C LYS A 19 8.36 -3.95 19.32
N LEU A 20 8.46 -4.14 18.00
CA LEU A 20 9.75 -4.06 17.32
C LEU A 20 10.40 -2.69 17.52
N PRO A 21 11.71 -2.64 17.77
CA PRO A 21 12.41 -1.36 17.88
C PRO A 21 12.40 -0.62 16.55
N THR A 22 12.32 0.70 16.59
CA THR A 22 12.44 1.55 15.41
C THR A 22 13.89 1.51 14.89
N THR A 23 14.15 0.68 13.90
CA THR A 23 15.50 0.45 13.34
C THR A 23 15.72 1.15 12.00
N GLY A 24 14.68 1.75 11.42
CA GLY A 24 14.71 2.26 10.05
C GLY A 24 14.57 1.18 8.97
N GLU A 25 14.45 -0.10 9.37
CA GLU A 25 14.12 -1.20 8.46
C GLU A 25 12.61 -1.34 8.30
N ARG A 26 12.17 -1.67 7.09
CA ARG A 26 10.78 -1.99 6.80
C ARG A 26 10.55 -3.47 7.09
N ILE A 27 9.89 -3.76 8.21
CA ILE A 27 9.63 -5.13 8.67
C ILE A 27 8.12 -5.34 8.72
N GLU A 28 7.63 -6.28 7.92
CA GLU A 28 6.25 -6.72 7.90
C GLU A 28 6.10 -8.03 8.66
N LEU A 29 4.92 -8.27 9.22
CA LEU A 29 4.51 -9.56 9.77
C LEU A 29 3.55 -10.21 8.78
N ILE A 30 3.92 -11.35 8.22
CA ILE A 30 3.08 -12.11 7.28
C ILE A 30 3.07 -13.57 7.71
N ASP A 31 1.87 -14.11 7.95
CA ASP A 31 1.66 -15.51 8.35
C ASP A 31 2.59 -15.91 9.53
N GLY A 32 2.63 -15.07 10.57
CA GLY A 32 3.44 -15.30 11.76
C GLY A 32 4.95 -15.16 11.59
N SER A 33 5.42 -14.63 10.47
CA SER A 33 6.85 -14.46 10.16
C SER A 33 7.21 -12.99 9.89
N PHE A 34 8.32 -12.52 10.46
CA PHE A 34 8.86 -11.21 10.12
C PHE A 34 9.60 -11.23 8.79
N ILE A 35 9.23 -10.32 7.91
CA ILE A 35 9.81 -10.15 6.58
C ILE A 35 10.41 -8.75 6.49
N ALA A 36 11.73 -8.66 6.42
CA ALA A 36 12.43 -7.41 6.17
C ALA A 36 12.51 -7.13 4.67
N SER A 37 12.14 -5.93 4.27
CA SER A 37 12.26 -5.47 2.89
C SER A 37 13.43 -4.50 2.75
N PRO A 38 14.24 -4.61 1.67
CA PRO A 38 15.29 -3.63 1.39
C PRO A 38 14.68 -2.27 1.07
N MET A 39 15.52 -1.23 1.15
CA MET A 39 15.12 0.11 0.68
C MET A 39 14.71 0.04 -0.81
N PRO A 40 13.62 0.70 -1.18
CA PRO A 40 13.14 0.70 -2.55
C PRO A 40 14.10 1.45 -3.49
N ALA A 41 14.10 1.07 -4.77
CA ALA A 41 14.82 1.80 -5.82
C ALA A 41 14.27 3.23 -5.98
N TYR A 42 15.09 4.15 -6.48
CA TYR A 42 14.68 5.55 -6.67
C TYR A 42 13.43 5.72 -7.52
N VAL A 43 13.27 4.93 -8.59
CA VAL A 43 12.08 5.00 -9.45
C VAL A 43 10.81 4.67 -8.67
N HIS A 44 10.85 3.66 -7.82
CA HIS A 44 9.76 3.30 -6.92
C HIS A 44 9.45 4.44 -5.94
N ALA A 45 10.47 4.97 -5.24
CA ALA A 45 10.29 6.07 -4.29
C ALA A 45 9.74 7.35 -4.97
N ILE A 46 10.19 7.65 -6.19
CA ILE A 46 9.67 8.78 -6.99
C ILE A 46 8.20 8.55 -7.35
N ALA A 47 7.86 7.36 -7.85
CA ALA A 47 6.48 7.02 -8.22
C ALA A 47 5.55 7.09 -7.00
N THR A 48 5.95 6.51 -5.86
CA THR A 48 5.22 6.58 -4.60
C THR A 48 4.99 8.04 -4.17
N SER A 49 6.04 8.86 -4.15
CA SER A 49 5.92 10.27 -3.75
C SER A 49 4.99 11.08 -4.66
N ARG A 50 5.02 10.83 -5.97
CA ARG A 50 4.15 11.52 -6.93
C ARG A 50 2.71 11.05 -6.85
N LEU A 51 2.49 9.75 -6.61
CA LEU A 51 1.16 9.22 -6.40
C LEU A 51 0.56 9.77 -5.10
N VAL A 52 1.33 9.86 -4.02
CA VAL A 52 0.89 10.54 -2.78
C VAL A 52 0.43 11.97 -3.10
N GLY A 53 1.22 12.75 -3.84
CA GLY A 53 0.82 14.12 -4.20
C GLY A 53 -0.47 14.18 -5.03
N ALA A 54 -0.63 13.29 -6.03
CA ALA A 54 -1.83 13.25 -6.86
C ALA A 54 -3.08 12.83 -6.07
N LEU A 55 -2.92 11.95 -5.07
CA LEU A 55 -3.99 11.53 -4.18
C LEU A 55 -4.34 12.64 -3.17
N ASP A 56 -3.33 13.24 -2.52
CA ASP A 56 -3.48 14.30 -1.52
C ASP A 56 -4.26 15.51 -2.07
N ASP A 57 -3.93 15.95 -3.29
CA ASP A 57 -4.64 17.04 -3.98
C ASP A 57 -6.15 16.77 -4.18
N ALA A 58 -6.55 15.50 -4.15
CA ALA A 58 -7.93 15.06 -4.40
C ALA A 58 -8.71 14.71 -3.13
N LEU A 59 -8.02 14.54 -1.99
CA LEU A 59 -8.65 14.04 -0.76
C LEU A 59 -9.58 15.06 -0.12
N PRO A 60 -10.74 14.61 0.40
CA PRO A 60 -11.55 15.42 1.31
C PRO A 60 -10.85 15.53 2.68
N ARG A 61 -11.13 16.60 3.41
CA ARG A 61 -10.53 16.88 4.74
C ARG A 61 -10.71 15.80 5.79
N SER A 62 -11.61 14.86 5.58
CA SER A 62 -11.86 13.72 6.47
C SER A 62 -10.88 12.58 6.29
N LEU A 63 -10.02 12.63 5.26
CA LEU A 63 -9.03 11.62 4.94
C LEU A 63 -7.63 12.22 4.92
N GLU A 64 -6.65 11.38 5.20
CA GLU A 64 -5.23 11.70 5.12
C GLU A 64 -4.52 10.60 4.31
N VAL A 65 -3.43 10.98 3.64
CA VAL A 65 -2.57 10.06 2.90
C VAL A 65 -1.14 10.08 3.42
N VAL A 66 -0.54 8.92 3.56
CA VAL A 66 0.87 8.78 3.93
C VAL A 66 1.55 7.71 3.09
N ALA A 67 2.85 7.87 2.89
CA ALA A 67 3.71 6.82 2.38
C ALA A 67 4.17 5.89 3.52
N ALA A 68 4.21 4.57 3.24
CA ALA A 68 4.75 3.55 4.12
C ALA A 68 4.12 3.52 5.54
N GLY A 69 2.80 3.63 5.63
CA GLY A 69 2.07 3.54 6.90
C GLY A 69 1.90 2.11 7.39
N ASN A 70 2.08 1.88 8.68
CA ASN A 70 1.80 0.58 9.30
C ASN A 70 0.30 0.32 9.40
N VAL A 71 -0.15 -0.87 9.00
CA VAL A 71 -1.55 -1.30 9.09
C VAL A 71 -1.63 -2.68 9.71
N ALA A 72 -2.45 -2.83 10.75
CA ALA A 72 -2.83 -4.13 11.32
C ALA A 72 -3.95 -4.74 10.46
N VAL A 73 -3.67 -5.89 9.85
CA VAL A 73 -4.52 -6.55 8.85
C VAL A 73 -4.80 -7.98 9.33
N GLY A 74 -5.87 -8.17 10.10
CA GLY A 74 -6.12 -9.45 10.76
C GLY A 74 -4.99 -9.82 11.71
N ASP A 75 -4.37 -10.98 11.50
CA ASP A 75 -3.21 -11.45 12.26
C ASP A 75 -1.86 -10.99 11.68
N ASP A 76 -1.89 -10.17 10.63
CA ASP A 76 -0.70 -9.65 9.95
C ASP A 76 -0.44 -8.18 10.28
N GLY A 77 0.83 -7.76 10.13
CA GLY A 77 1.26 -6.37 10.21
C GLY A 77 1.90 -5.97 8.89
N LEU A 78 1.18 -5.22 8.06
CA LEU A 78 1.63 -4.85 6.72
C LEU A 78 2.04 -3.37 6.65
N ILE A 79 2.92 -3.08 5.69
CA ILE A 79 3.36 -1.71 5.41
C ILE A 79 3.10 -1.45 3.92
N PRO A 80 1.88 -1.07 3.52
CA PRO A 80 1.62 -0.65 2.15
C PRO A 80 2.51 0.53 1.74
N ASP A 81 2.81 0.67 0.47
CA ASP A 81 3.58 1.82 -0.01
C ASP A 81 2.84 3.13 0.18
N ILE A 82 1.50 3.11 0.13
CA ILE A 82 0.63 4.26 0.44
C ILE A 82 -0.57 3.77 1.25
N VAL A 83 -0.95 4.55 2.26
CA VAL A 83 -2.16 4.35 3.07
C VAL A 83 -2.99 5.63 3.03
N ILE A 84 -4.28 5.48 2.72
CA ILE A 84 -5.29 6.53 2.91
C ILE A 84 -6.24 6.05 4.00
N GLY A 85 -6.40 6.85 5.02
CA GLY A 85 -7.25 6.52 6.16
C GLY A 85 -8.01 7.72 6.70
N HIS A 86 -8.87 7.46 7.66
CA HIS A 86 -9.63 8.50 8.33
C HIS A 86 -8.71 9.45 9.11
N ALA A 87 -8.76 10.75 8.80
CA ALA A 87 -7.92 11.79 9.40
C ALA A 87 -7.99 11.77 10.94
N GLU A 88 -9.17 11.55 11.51
CA GLU A 88 -9.35 11.46 12.97
C GLU A 88 -8.53 10.33 13.60
N ALA A 89 -8.42 9.18 12.93
CA ALA A 89 -7.63 8.05 13.43
C ALA A 89 -6.14 8.29 13.24
N MET A 90 -5.74 8.76 12.05
CA MET A 90 -4.34 8.97 11.71
C MET A 90 -3.67 10.06 12.53
N LEU A 91 -4.36 11.18 12.77
CA LEU A 91 -3.86 12.34 13.54
C LEU A 91 -3.75 12.07 15.05
N LYS A 92 -4.32 10.97 15.56
CA LYS A 92 -4.04 10.49 16.93
C LYS A 92 -2.62 9.92 17.08
N GLY A 93 -1.91 9.68 15.96
CA GLY A 93 -0.52 9.20 15.92
C GLY A 93 -0.34 7.75 16.37
N PRO A 94 -1.20 6.79 15.95
CA PRO A 94 -0.99 5.39 16.31
C PRO A 94 0.28 4.82 15.67
N VAL A 95 0.87 3.80 16.26
CA VAL A 95 2.02 3.06 15.67
C VAL A 95 1.57 2.31 14.41
N ALA A 96 0.35 1.79 14.42
CA ALA A 96 -0.28 1.18 13.25
C ALA A 96 -1.77 1.53 13.25
N LEU A 97 -2.35 1.73 12.05
CA LEU A 97 -3.79 1.86 11.87
C LEU A 97 -4.46 0.49 11.96
N SER A 98 -5.68 0.45 12.48
CA SER A 98 -6.58 -0.68 12.23
C SER A 98 -7.04 -0.67 10.77
N ALA A 99 -7.23 -1.83 10.16
CA ALA A 99 -7.78 -1.92 8.81
C ALA A 99 -9.15 -1.22 8.68
N SER A 100 -9.95 -1.16 9.75
CA SER A 100 -11.23 -0.45 9.79
C SER A 100 -11.12 1.08 9.64
N ASP A 101 -9.94 1.66 9.91
CA ASP A 101 -9.67 3.09 9.74
C ASP A 101 -9.04 3.41 8.38
N VAL A 102 -8.77 2.38 7.56
CA VAL A 102 -8.15 2.50 6.24
C VAL A 102 -9.23 2.50 5.16
N VAL A 103 -9.16 3.46 4.26
CA VAL A 103 -10.07 3.60 3.10
C VAL A 103 -9.45 3.04 1.84
N CYS A 104 -8.13 3.19 1.69
CA CYS A 104 -7.41 2.72 0.52
C CYS A 104 -5.96 2.38 0.88
N VAL A 105 -5.43 1.34 0.27
CA VAL A 105 -4.00 1.05 0.26
C VAL A 105 -3.48 1.00 -1.18
N ALA A 106 -2.22 1.38 -1.39
CA ALA A 106 -1.57 1.20 -2.68
C ALA A 106 -0.22 0.49 -2.53
N GLU A 107 0.07 -0.37 -3.50
CA GLU A 107 1.38 -1.01 -3.68
C GLU A 107 1.99 -0.58 -5.00
N VAL A 108 3.23 -0.13 -4.95
CA VAL A 108 4.05 0.17 -6.13
C VAL A 108 4.96 -1.04 -6.34
N VAL A 109 4.66 -1.82 -7.36
CA VAL A 109 5.32 -3.11 -7.61
C VAL A 109 6.80 -2.91 -7.87
N SER A 110 7.62 -3.50 -7.00
CA SER A 110 9.07 -3.51 -7.15
C SER A 110 9.53 -4.62 -8.10
N PRO A 111 10.63 -4.42 -8.84
CA PRO A 111 11.20 -5.45 -9.70
C PRO A 111 11.54 -6.73 -8.94
N GLY A 112 11.43 -7.85 -9.65
CA GLY A 112 11.79 -9.18 -9.16
C GLY A 112 10.59 -10.02 -8.72
N LYS A 113 10.70 -11.34 -8.99
CA LYS A 113 9.60 -12.28 -8.81
C LYS A 113 9.00 -12.28 -7.40
N VAL A 114 9.83 -12.29 -6.37
CA VAL A 114 9.38 -12.35 -4.97
C VAL A 114 8.55 -11.11 -4.58
N ASN A 115 8.97 -9.93 -5.02
CA ASN A 115 8.24 -8.68 -4.78
C ASN A 115 6.90 -8.70 -5.55
N ARG A 116 6.93 -9.09 -6.82
CA ARG A 116 5.72 -9.20 -7.63
C ARG A 116 4.72 -10.21 -7.04
N ASP A 117 5.18 -11.40 -6.63
CA ASP A 117 4.30 -12.40 -5.99
C ASP A 117 3.64 -11.82 -4.73
N ARG A 118 4.36 -11.01 -3.94
CA ARG A 118 3.83 -10.36 -2.74
C ARG A 118 2.73 -9.35 -3.06
N ASP A 119 2.99 -8.45 -4.00
CA ASP A 119 2.10 -7.33 -4.33
C ASP A 119 0.93 -7.74 -5.25
N TYR A 120 1.04 -8.88 -5.94
CA TYR A 120 -0.01 -9.41 -6.79
C TYR A 120 -0.85 -10.50 -6.12
N THR A 121 -0.24 -11.33 -5.26
CA THR A 121 -0.86 -12.59 -4.83
C THR A 121 -1.00 -12.70 -3.31
N ILE A 122 -0.05 -12.19 -2.52
CA ILE A 122 -0.03 -12.40 -1.06
C ILE A 122 -0.81 -11.30 -0.33
N LYS A 123 -0.48 -10.02 -0.57
CA LYS A 123 -1.06 -8.90 0.16
C LYS A 123 -2.52 -8.59 -0.21
N PRO A 124 -2.93 -8.57 -1.50
CA PRO A 124 -4.29 -8.16 -1.85
C PRO A 124 -5.38 -9.01 -1.19
N PRO A 125 -5.30 -10.36 -1.12
CA PRO A 125 -6.29 -11.15 -0.38
C PRO A 125 -6.36 -10.82 1.12
N LYS A 126 -5.23 -10.46 1.73
CA LYS A 126 -5.18 -10.07 3.15
C LYS A 126 -5.88 -8.73 3.38
N TYR A 127 -5.63 -7.73 2.52
CA TYR A 127 -6.34 -6.46 2.53
C TYR A 127 -7.86 -6.64 2.34
N ALA A 128 -8.25 -7.48 1.38
CA ALA A 128 -9.65 -7.79 1.12
C ALA A 128 -10.33 -8.46 2.33
N ALA A 129 -9.67 -9.47 2.93
CA ALA A 129 -10.18 -10.17 4.11
C ALA A 129 -10.33 -9.26 5.33
N ALA A 130 -9.49 -8.24 5.45
CA ALA A 130 -9.58 -7.21 6.49
C ALA A 130 -10.61 -6.11 6.21
N GLY A 131 -11.27 -6.15 5.04
CA GLY A 131 -12.34 -5.23 4.67
C GLY A 131 -11.86 -3.87 4.17
N ILE A 132 -10.62 -3.73 3.71
CA ILE A 132 -10.13 -2.46 3.15
C ILE A 132 -10.84 -2.21 1.81
N PRO A 133 -11.58 -1.06 1.67
CA PRO A 133 -12.50 -0.87 0.54
C PRO A 133 -11.82 -0.78 -0.82
N VAL A 134 -10.64 -0.14 -0.90
CA VAL A 134 -9.96 0.15 -2.17
C VAL A 134 -8.51 -0.31 -2.13
N PHE A 135 -8.10 -0.98 -3.19
CA PHE A 135 -6.70 -1.34 -3.43
C PHE A 135 -6.22 -0.74 -4.76
N ILE A 136 -5.08 -0.08 -4.74
CA ILE A 136 -4.42 0.46 -5.94
C ILE A 136 -3.12 -0.30 -6.16
N ARG A 137 -2.90 -0.76 -7.38
CA ARG A 137 -1.64 -1.36 -7.79
C ARG A 137 -0.99 -0.53 -8.89
N VAL A 138 0.28 -0.20 -8.71
CA VAL A 138 1.08 0.53 -9.70
C VAL A 138 2.19 -0.38 -10.19
N ASP A 139 2.17 -0.73 -11.47
CA ASP A 139 3.23 -1.51 -12.10
C ASP A 139 4.15 -0.57 -12.89
N LEU A 140 5.43 -0.57 -12.52
CA LEU A 140 6.47 0.25 -13.15
C LEU A 140 7.25 -0.51 -14.22
N GLU A 141 6.91 -1.78 -14.51
CA GLU A 141 7.58 -2.64 -15.47
C GLU A 141 6.68 -3.00 -16.64
N GLY A 142 7.31 -3.33 -17.77
CA GLY A 142 6.62 -3.75 -18.99
C GLY A 142 6.44 -2.63 -20.01
N GLY A 143 5.93 -2.99 -21.19
CA GLY A 143 5.79 -2.07 -22.32
C GLY A 143 4.72 -0.98 -22.14
N ASP A 144 3.80 -1.18 -21.20
CA ASP A 144 2.69 -0.27 -20.88
C ASP A 144 2.92 0.48 -19.55
N ALA A 145 4.11 0.40 -18.96
CA ALA A 145 4.44 1.04 -17.69
C ALA A 145 4.66 2.57 -17.85
N PRO A 146 4.31 3.37 -16.82
CA PRO A 146 3.61 2.96 -15.62
C PRO A 146 2.14 2.66 -15.88
N ARG A 147 1.65 1.57 -15.28
CA ARG A 147 0.25 1.15 -15.30
C ARG A 147 -0.33 1.24 -13.90
N VAL A 148 -1.50 1.82 -13.77
CA VAL A 148 -2.24 1.91 -12.51
C VAL A 148 -3.54 1.14 -12.63
N GLU A 149 -3.80 0.26 -11.69
CA GLU A 149 -5.02 -0.53 -11.58
C GLU A 149 -5.69 -0.21 -10.25
N ILE A 150 -7.00 0.03 -10.27
CA ILE A 150 -7.82 0.30 -9.09
C ILE A 150 -8.83 -0.81 -8.92
N PHE A 151 -8.90 -1.34 -7.72
CA PHE A 151 -9.80 -2.42 -7.35
C PHE A 151 -10.69 -1.97 -6.20
N ASN A 152 -11.98 -2.28 -6.29
CA ASN A 152 -12.91 -2.16 -5.17
C ASN A 152 -13.14 -3.52 -4.53
N LEU A 153 -13.39 -3.52 -3.23
CA LEU A 153 -13.75 -4.72 -2.49
C LEU A 153 -15.17 -5.15 -2.87
N GLY A 154 -15.28 -6.33 -3.50
CA GLY A 154 -16.52 -7.02 -3.81
C GLY A 154 -16.79 -8.19 -2.85
N GLU A 155 -17.83 -8.98 -3.12
CA GLU A 155 -18.22 -10.12 -2.28
C GLU A 155 -17.17 -11.24 -2.24
N GLN A 156 -16.39 -11.42 -3.31
CA GLN A 156 -15.40 -12.50 -3.45
C GLN A 156 -13.94 -12.00 -3.40
N GLY A 157 -13.73 -10.75 -3.02
CA GLY A 157 -12.43 -10.09 -3.00
C GLY A 157 -12.38 -8.86 -3.90
N TYR A 158 -11.19 -8.43 -4.27
CA TYR A 158 -11.01 -7.23 -5.09
C TYR A 158 -11.41 -7.43 -6.55
N GLU A 159 -12.22 -6.52 -7.08
CA GLU A 159 -12.68 -6.43 -8.47
C GLU A 159 -12.06 -5.22 -9.14
N LEU A 160 -11.46 -5.39 -10.33
CA LEU A 160 -10.88 -4.30 -11.11
C LEU A 160 -11.99 -3.35 -11.58
N VAL A 161 -11.91 -2.08 -11.19
CA VAL A 161 -12.91 -1.06 -11.55
C VAL A 161 -12.35 0.02 -12.49
N ALA A 162 -11.05 0.25 -12.47
CA ALA A 162 -10.39 1.19 -13.38
C ALA A 162 -8.95 0.76 -13.65
N GLU A 163 -8.49 1.05 -14.86
CA GLU A 163 -7.10 0.82 -15.29
C GLU A 163 -6.70 1.92 -16.28
N ALA A 164 -5.47 2.41 -16.13
CA ALA A 164 -4.84 3.27 -17.13
C ALA A 164 -3.33 3.03 -17.20
N LYS A 165 -2.77 3.32 -18.37
CA LYS A 165 -1.32 3.32 -18.64
C LYS A 165 -0.85 4.72 -19.02
N ALA A 166 0.44 4.94 -19.03
CA ALA A 166 1.04 6.20 -19.48
C ALA A 166 0.44 6.68 -20.79
N GLY A 167 0.00 7.93 -20.83
CA GLY A 167 -0.69 8.56 -21.96
C GLY A 167 -2.21 8.39 -21.98
N THR A 168 -2.79 7.76 -20.95
CA THR A 168 -4.24 7.61 -20.77
C THR A 168 -4.64 8.11 -19.38
N VAL A 169 -5.63 8.99 -19.29
CA VAL A 169 -6.09 9.52 -18.00
C VAL A 169 -6.84 8.45 -17.23
N LEU A 170 -6.37 8.17 -16.00
CA LEU A 170 -7.09 7.39 -15.01
C LEU A 170 -8.11 8.31 -14.32
N THR A 171 -9.33 7.84 -14.13
CA THR A 171 -10.36 8.55 -13.36
C THR A 171 -11.00 7.60 -12.37
N LEU A 172 -11.13 8.03 -11.14
CA LEU A 172 -11.86 7.38 -10.06
C LEU A 172 -12.82 8.39 -9.44
N ASP A 173 -14.08 7.99 -9.27
CA ASP A 173 -15.11 8.85 -8.67
C ASP A 173 -15.30 8.56 -7.17
N GLN A 174 -15.09 7.33 -6.76
CA GLN A 174 -15.26 6.85 -5.38
C GLN A 174 -14.00 6.11 -4.91
N PRO A 175 -13.62 6.22 -3.63
CA PRO A 175 -14.29 6.92 -2.51
C PRO A 175 -14.08 8.45 -2.50
N PHE A 176 -13.25 8.95 -3.41
CA PHE A 176 -13.01 10.38 -3.65
C PHE A 176 -12.65 10.57 -5.13
N PRO A 177 -13.00 11.72 -5.74
CA PRO A 177 -12.69 11.94 -7.15
C PRO A 177 -11.17 12.19 -7.34
N VAL A 178 -10.52 11.39 -8.16
CA VAL A 178 -9.13 11.61 -8.56
C VAL A 178 -8.97 11.36 -10.06
N SER A 179 -8.16 12.18 -10.72
CA SER A 179 -7.90 12.05 -12.16
C SER A 179 -6.45 12.45 -12.46
N PHE A 180 -5.68 11.54 -13.05
CA PHE A 180 -4.31 11.81 -13.49
C PHE A 180 -3.88 10.84 -14.61
N ASP A 181 -2.87 11.24 -15.38
CA ASP A 181 -2.20 10.34 -16.33
C ASP A 181 -1.06 9.60 -15.58
N PRO A 182 -1.01 8.26 -15.57
CA PRO A 182 0.09 7.50 -14.97
C PRO A 182 1.49 7.93 -15.41
N ALA A 183 1.65 8.54 -16.59
CA ALA A 183 2.93 9.07 -17.06
C ALA A 183 3.59 10.05 -16.06
N VAL A 184 2.80 10.74 -15.23
CA VAL A 184 3.33 11.66 -14.21
C VAL A 184 4.17 10.95 -13.15
N LEU A 185 3.94 9.64 -12.94
CA LEU A 185 4.61 8.88 -11.88
C LEU A 185 6.10 8.66 -12.16
N THR A 186 6.51 8.52 -13.42
CA THR A 186 7.90 8.24 -13.81
C THR A 186 8.49 9.22 -14.82
N GLY A 187 7.64 9.97 -15.53
CA GLY A 187 8.07 10.94 -16.54
C GLY A 187 8.82 12.16 -15.97
N PRO A 188 9.45 12.98 -16.81
CA PRO A 188 9.98 14.27 -16.37
C PRO A 188 8.83 15.15 -15.85
N ARG A 189 9.11 15.98 -14.84
CA ARG A 189 8.11 16.97 -14.39
C ARG A 189 7.80 17.94 -15.52
N SER A 190 6.55 18.04 -15.91
CA SER A 190 6.07 19.18 -16.69
C SER A 190 6.18 20.45 -15.83
N ARG A 191 6.79 21.47 -16.38
CA ARG A 191 6.90 22.80 -15.76
C ARG A 191 5.56 23.51 -15.81
#